data_27b847758afaf24f98be8e052e4851f4
#
_entry.id   27b847758afaf24f98be8e052e4851f4
#
_cell.length_a   1.000
_cell.length_b   1.000
_cell.length_c   1.000
_cell.angle_alpha   90.00
_cell.angle_beta   90.00
_cell.angle_gamma   90.00
#
_symmetry.space_group_name_H-M   'P 1'
#
loop_
_entity.id
_entity.type
_entity.pdbx_description
1 polymer ?
#
loop_
_entity_poly.entity_id
_entity_poly.type
_entity_poly.pdbx_seq_one_letter_code
_entity_poly.pdbx_strand_id
1 'polypeptide(L)'
;YDLDLISDLQDLLGFEIDGGVQAMDYSALTTSLSESKLDMGAAALCATDERKEVMNFTDVYCDSGQVVMVNQTNDEGIKSVDDLKGKKVAVEKGTASHTYASKNLSDSELEVHDTITTAYESLEQKKVDAVIQDGPGANFYIKTTPDSNLEVVGDEFNQGQAPYCVAVSKECKYYDEINAAVKVLIKNGTTDELYAKWCE
;
A
#
# COMPACT_ATOMS: atom_id res chain seq x y z
N TYR A 1 8.22 -7.10 2.47
CA TYR A 1 7.08 -7.77 3.05
C TYR A 1 6.41 -8.69 2.01
N ASP A 2 5.74 -8.15 1.00
CA ASP A 2 4.92 -8.91 0.04
C ASP A 2 5.71 -9.95 -0.77
N LEU A 3 6.96 -9.68 -1.11
CA LEU A 3 7.81 -10.67 -1.78
C LEU A 3 8.09 -11.90 -0.90
N ASP A 4 8.33 -11.68 0.39
CA ASP A 4 8.51 -12.80 1.34
C ASP A 4 7.18 -13.55 1.52
N LEU A 5 6.06 -12.83 1.65
CA LEU A 5 4.72 -13.45 1.74
C LEU A 5 4.43 -14.35 0.53
N ILE A 6 4.75 -13.89 -0.68
CA ILE A 6 4.58 -14.70 -1.90
C ILE A 6 5.50 -15.93 -1.89
N SER A 7 6.74 -15.78 -1.39
CA SER A 7 7.67 -16.93 -1.23
C SER A 7 7.11 -17.96 -0.26
N ASP A 8 6.56 -17.53 0.88
CA ASP A 8 5.93 -18.41 1.86
C ASP A 8 4.68 -19.13 1.29
N LEU A 9 3.90 -18.43 0.45
CA LEU A 9 2.78 -19.05 -0.25
C LEU A 9 3.24 -20.10 -1.28
N GLN A 10 4.34 -19.84 -1.99
CA GLN A 10 4.94 -20.83 -2.91
C GLN A 10 5.39 -22.07 -2.17
N ASP A 11 6.05 -21.90 -1.01
CA ASP A 11 6.51 -23.03 -0.19
C ASP A 11 5.35 -23.87 0.36
N LEU A 12 4.25 -23.21 0.76
CA LEU A 12 3.07 -23.92 1.28
C LEU A 12 2.26 -24.65 0.20
N LEU A 13 2.11 -24.03 -0.98
CA LEU A 13 1.23 -24.53 -2.04
C LEU A 13 1.98 -25.30 -3.13
N GLY A 14 3.30 -25.17 -3.21
CA GLY A 14 4.13 -25.86 -4.18
C GLY A 14 3.92 -25.38 -5.62
N PHE A 15 3.52 -24.12 -5.84
CA PHE A 15 3.37 -23.56 -7.18
C PHE A 15 4.63 -22.85 -7.65
N GLU A 16 4.78 -22.74 -8.95
CA GLU A 16 5.79 -21.91 -9.59
C GLU A 16 5.13 -20.70 -10.26
N ILE A 17 5.83 -19.55 -10.24
CA ILE A 17 5.37 -18.34 -10.92
C ILE A 17 5.93 -18.33 -12.32
N ASP A 18 5.05 -18.42 -13.32
CA ASP A 18 5.44 -18.36 -14.73
C ASP A 18 6.09 -17.00 -15.05
N GLY A 19 7.32 -17.04 -15.57
CA GLY A 19 8.11 -15.85 -15.83
C GLY A 19 8.64 -15.10 -14.60
N GLY A 20 8.44 -15.65 -13.38
CA GLY A 20 8.86 -15.04 -12.10
C GLY A 20 7.96 -13.89 -11.66
N VAL A 21 8.28 -13.32 -10.49
CA VAL A 21 7.57 -12.14 -9.96
C VAL A 21 7.82 -10.92 -10.85
N GLN A 22 6.75 -10.28 -11.29
CA GLN A 22 6.81 -9.09 -12.14
C GLN A 22 6.48 -7.84 -11.32
N ALA A 23 7.34 -6.81 -11.41
CA ALA A 23 7.07 -5.49 -10.85
C ALA A 23 6.37 -4.62 -11.90
N MET A 24 5.36 -3.87 -11.47
CA MET A 24 4.63 -2.92 -12.30
C MET A 24 4.00 -1.81 -11.44
N ASP A 25 3.54 -0.75 -12.10
CA ASP A 25 2.83 0.32 -11.40
C ASP A 25 1.54 -0.21 -10.77
N TYR A 26 1.16 0.36 -9.62
CA TYR A 26 0.00 -0.07 -8.84
C TYR A 26 -1.30 -0.08 -9.66
N SER A 27 -1.51 0.95 -10.48
CA SER A 27 -2.67 1.04 -11.37
C SER A 27 -2.65 -0.02 -12.48
N ALA A 28 -1.46 -0.37 -13.00
CA ALA A 28 -1.31 -1.44 -14.00
C ALA A 28 -1.58 -2.81 -13.40
N LEU A 29 -1.11 -3.06 -12.16
CA LEU A 29 -1.37 -4.29 -11.41
C LEU A 29 -2.88 -4.50 -11.19
N THR A 30 -3.58 -3.50 -10.65
CA THR A 30 -5.02 -3.60 -10.38
C THR A 30 -5.83 -3.79 -11.65
N THR A 31 -5.46 -3.13 -12.74
CA THR A 31 -6.08 -3.32 -14.06
C THR A 31 -5.84 -4.73 -14.60
N SER A 32 -4.61 -5.23 -14.54
CA SER A 32 -4.25 -6.57 -15.03
C SER A 32 -4.99 -7.69 -14.28
N LEU A 33 -5.15 -7.54 -12.96
CA LEU A 33 -5.95 -8.47 -12.14
C LEU A 33 -7.43 -8.43 -12.51
N SER A 34 -8.01 -7.24 -12.68
CA SER A 34 -9.42 -7.07 -13.05
C SER A 34 -9.76 -7.62 -14.43
N GLU A 35 -8.79 -7.58 -15.34
CA GLU A 35 -8.89 -8.13 -16.70
C GLU A 35 -8.45 -9.60 -16.81
N SER A 36 -8.13 -10.24 -15.67
CA SER A 36 -7.65 -11.63 -15.59
C SER A 36 -6.40 -11.92 -16.43
N LYS A 37 -5.54 -10.91 -16.60
CA LYS A 37 -4.22 -11.05 -17.22
C LYS A 37 -3.16 -11.59 -16.27
N LEU A 38 -3.41 -11.47 -14.97
CA LEU A 38 -2.63 -12.03 -13.87
C LEU A 38 -3.56 -12.84 -12.98
N ASP A 39 -3.07 -13.95 -12.45
CA ASP A 39 -3.83 -14.77 -11.50
C ASP A 39 -3.86 -14.14 -10.10
N MET A 40 -2.74 -13.57 -9.66
CA MET A 40 -2.54 -13.10 -8.28
C MET A 40 -1.64 -11.85 -8.25
N GLY A 41 -1.87 -11.00 -7.24
CA GLY A 41 -1.04 -9.83 -6.95
C GLY A 41 -0.96 -9.53 -5.48
N ALA A 42 0.23 -9.12 -5.02
CA ALA A 42 0.49 -8.62 -3.68
C ALA A 42 1.32 -7.32 -3.80
N ALA A 43 0.77 -6.24 -3.32
CA ALA A 43 1.36 -4.91 -3.31
C ALA A 43 0.57 -4.00 -2.37
N ALA A 44 0.42 -4.41 -1.11
CA ALA A 44 -0.43 -3.69 -0.15
C ALA A 44 -1.85 -3.43 -0.70
N LEU A 45 -2.44 -4.41 -1.36
CA LEU A 45 -3.72 -4.24 -2.06
C LEU A 45 -4.90 -4.24 -1.08
N CYS A 46 -5.60 -3.12 -1.01
CA CYS A 46 -6.78 -2.97 -0.17
C CYS A 46 -8.04 -3.50 -0.85
N ALA A 47 -8.83 -4.29 -0.11
CA ALA A 47 -10.07 -4.89 -0.57
C ALA A 47 -11.24 -3.89 -0.51
N THR A 48 -11.26 -2.88 -1.39
CA THR A 48 -12.40 -1.95 -1.50
C THR A 48 -13.61 -2.63 -2.13
N ASP A 49 -14.81 -2.12 -1.86
CA ASP A 49 -16.04 -2.70 -2.41
C ASP A 49 -16.04 -2.68 -3.94
N GLU A 50 -15.55 -1.59 -4.55
CA GLU A 50 -15.43 -1.48 -6.01
C GLU A 50 -14.50 -2.57 -6.59
N ARG A 51 -13.36 -2.83 -5.92
CA ARG A 51 -12.41 -3.87 -6.37
C ARG A 51 -12.95 -5.27 -6.17
N LYS A 52 -13.73 -5.53 -5.12
CA LYS A 52 -14.39 -6.83 -4.90
C LYS A 52 -15.37 -7.23 -6.01
N GLU A 53 -15.88 -6.26 -6.76
CA GLU A 53 -16.72 -6.55 -7.92
C GLU A 53 -15.93 -7.22 -9.06
N VAL A 54 -14.66 -6.90 -9.22
CA VAL A 54 -13.84 -7.32 -10.37
C VAL A 54 -12.68 -8.27 -10.02
N MET A 55 -12.35 -8.43 -8.74
CA MET A 55 -11.33 -9.38 -8.26
C MET A 55 -11.72 -9.94 -6.90
N ASN A 56 -11.10 -11.06 -6.51
CA ASN A 56 -11.22 -11.67 -5.19
C ASN A 56 -10.09 -11.19 -4.29
N PHE A 57 -10.31 -11.21 -2.98
CA PHE A 57 -9.31 -10.86 -1.98
C PHE A 57 -9.25 -11.94 -0.91
N THR A 58 -8.04 -12.26 -0.48
CA THR A 58 -7.82 -13.16 0.66
C THR A 58 -8.23 -12.49 1.97
N ASP A 59 -8.13 -13.23 3.06
CA ASP A 59 -8.18 -12.64 4.40
C ASP A 59 -7.07 -11.57 4.53
N VAL A 60 -7.30 -10.62 5.43
CA VAL A 60 -6.37 -9.51 5.70
C VAL A 60 -5.12 -10.06 6.37
N TYR A 61 -3.96 -9.88 5.73
CA TYR A 61 -2.67 -10.29 6.28
C TYR A 61 -1.91 -9.18 7.01
N CYS A 62 -2.31 -7.93 6.79
CA CYS A 62 -1.78 -6.77 7.51
C CYS A 62 -2.87 -5.71 7.63
N ASP A 63 -3.23 -5.35 8.86
CA ASP A 63 -4.12 -4.22 9.10
C ASP A 63 -3.30 -2.93 9.09
N SER A 64 -3.83 -1.88 8.49
CA SER A 64 -3.12 -0.63 8.28
C SER A 64 -4.08 0.54 8.23
N GLY A 65 -3.57 1.67 8.65
CA GLY A 65 -4.14 2.98 8.37
C GLY A 65 -3.21 3.78 7.48
N GLN A 66 -3.44 5.07 7.43
CA GLN A 66 -2.68 6.01 6.62
C GLN A 66 -1.93 7.00 7.51
N VAL A 67 -0.82 7.53 7.01
CA VAL A 67 0.01 8.51 7.67
C VAL A 67 0.24 9.72 6.79
N VAL A 68 0.60 10.82 7.42
CA VAL A 68 1.09 12.03 6.75
C VAL A 68 2.61 12.05 6.83
N MET A 69 3.26 12.15 5.70
CA MET A 69 4.70 12.38 5.62
C MET A 69 4.98 13.81 5.22
N VAL A 70 5.99 14.39 5.84
CA VAL A 70 6.46 15.76 5.57
C VAL A 70 7.99 15.77 5.41
N ASN A 71 8.51 16.84 4.85
CA ASN A 71 9.94 17.11 4.92
C ASN A 71 10.31 17.48 6.37
N GLN A 72 11.44 17.00 6.89
CA GLN A 72 11.88 17.23 8.27
C GLN A 72 12.00 18.72 8.65
N THR A 73 12.16 19.62 7.69
CA THR A 73 12.07 21.06 7.98
C THR A 73 10.65 21.48 8.34
N ASN A 74 9.66 20.78 7.83
CA ASN A 74 8.23 20.99 8.06
C ASN A 74 7.87 22.50 8.10
N ASP A 75 8.26 23.20 7.06
CA ASP A 75 8.15 24.66 6.98
C ASP A 75 6.69 25.16 7.13
N GLU A 76 5.72 24.28 6.78
CA GLU A 76 4.29 24.55 6.88
C GLU A 76 3.67 24.18 8.25
N GLY A 77 4.47 23.60 9.15
CA GLY A 77 4.06 23.25 10.51
C GLY A 77 2.94 22.19 10.58
N ILE A 78 2.88 21.26 9.61
CA ILE A 78 1.91 20.18 9.53
C ILE A 78 2.18 19.17 10.65
N LYS A 79 1.15 18.81 11.42
CA LYS A 79 1.23 17.86 12.54
C LYS A 79 0.28 16.67 12.40
N SER A 80 -0.72 16.79 11.52
CA SER A 80 -1.73 15.76 11.30
C SER A 80 -2.42 15.95 9.95
N VAL A 81 -3.30 15.03 9.60
CA VAL A 81 -4.13 15.12 8.39
C VAL A 81 -5.05 16.36 8.38
N ASP A 82 -5.43 16.85 9.56
CA ASP A 82 -6.30 18.04 9.70
C ASP A 82 -5.61 19.34 9.25
N ASP A 83 -4.26 19.37 9.27
CA ASP A 83 -3.47 20.53 8.87
C ASP A 83 -3.24 20.60 7.35
N LEU A 84 -3.73 19.62 6.60
CA LEU A 84 -3.52 19.55 5.14
C LEU A 84 -4.43 20.49 4.35
N LYS A 85 -5.40 21.14 5.00
CA LYS A 85 -6.27 22.10 4.33
C LYS A 85 -5.48 23.25 3.71
N GLY A 86 -5.68 23.48 2.42
CA GLY A 86 -4.98 24.50 1.64
C GLY A 86 -3.53 24.17 1.30
N LYS A 87 -3.08 22.94 1.61
CA LYS A 87 -1.74 22.47 1.31
C LYS A 87 -1.68 21.71 -0.01
N LYS A 88 -0.48 21.60 -0.56
CA LYS A 88 -0.17 20.70 -1.67
C LYS A 88 0.12 19.30 -1.15
N VAL A 89 -0.70 18.34 -1.52
CA VAL A 89 -0.62 16.96 -1.03
C VAL A 89 -0.40 16.01 -2.19
N ALA A 90 0.68 15.23 -2.15
CA ALA A 90 0.92 14.19 -3.13
C ALA A 90 0.39 12.83 -2.66
N VAL A 91 -0.10 12.05 -3.61
CA VAL A 91 -0.60 10.70 -3.42
C VAL A 91 -0.24 9.83 -4.64
N GLU A 92 -0.12 8.53 -4.42
CA GLU A 92 0.02 7.58 -5.52
C GLU A 92 -1.34 7.24 -6.13
N LYS A 93 -1.39 7.23 -7.45
CA LYS A 93 -2.59 6.98 -8.26
C LYS A 93 -3.24 5.62 -7.99
N GLY A 94 -4.54 5.63 -7.78
CA GLY A 94 -5.35 4.42 -7.64
C GLY A 94 -5.27 3.76 -6.26
N THR A 95 -4.51 4.30 -5.31
CA THR A 95 -4.39 3.77 -3.94
C THR A 95 -5.56 4.18 -3.04
N ALA A 96 -5.62 3.59 -1.85
CA ALA A 96 -6.56 4.01 -0.81
C ALA A 96 -6.29 5.46 -0.37
N SER A 97 -5.01 5.88 -0.33
CA SER A 97 -4.61 7.25 -0.02
C SER A 97 -5.10 8.26 -1.06
N HIS A 98 -5.03 7.92 -2.36
CA HIS A 98 -5.62 8.73 -3.42
C HIS A 98 -7.14 8.87 -3.26
N THR A 99 -7.82 7.76 -2.96
CA THR A 99 -9.28 7.76 -2.75
C THR A 99 -9.67 8.61 -1.53
N TYR A 100 -8.94 8.46 -0.42
CA TYR A 100 -9.15 9.26 0.79
C TYR A 100 -8.96 10.74 0.52
N ALA A 101 -7.82 11.14 -0.06
CA ALA A 101 -7.48 12.52 -0.34
C ALA A 101 -8.52 13.17 -1.28
N SER A 102 -8.92 12.48 -2.33
CA SER A 102 -9.94 12.97 -3.28
C SER A 102 -11.30 13.22 -2.64
N LYS A 103 -11.67 12.43 -1.62
CA LYS A 103 -12.97 12.56 -0.94
C LYS A 103 -12.95 13.57 0.21
N ASN A 104 -11.82 13.68 0.92
CA ASN A 104 -11.77 14.39 2.21
C ASN A 104 -10.95 15.69 2.18
N LEU A 105 -10.08 15.89 1.18
CA LEU A 105 -9.20 17.03 1.10
C LEU A 105 -9.56 17.96 -0.07
N SER A 106 -10.86 18.28 -0.19
CA SER A 106 -11.37 19.15 -1.28
C SER A 106 -10.77 20.57 -1.28
N ASP A 107 -10.27 21.04 -0.14
CA ASP A 107 -9.65 22.35 0.03
C ASP A 107 -8.12 22.32 -0.20
N SER A 108 -7.55 21.16 -0.52
CA SER A 108 -6.11 20.96 -0.78
C SER A 108 -5.84 20.82 -2.28
N GLU A 109 -4.63 21.15 -2.71
CA GLU A 109 -4.17 20.90 -4.07
C GLU A 109 -3.58 19.49 -4.12
N LEU A 110 -4.25 18.56 -4.82
CA LEU A 110 -3.76 17.18 -4.96
C LEU A 110 -2.83 17.04 -6.16
N GLU A 111 -1.64 16.52 -5.91
CA GLU A 111 -0.68 16.09 -6.93
C GLU A 111 -0.68 14.55 -6.98
N VAL A 112 -1.19 13.98 -8.08
CA VAL A 112 -1.33 12.53 -8.25
C VAL A 112 -0.16 12.00 -9.03
N HIS A 113 0.63 11.12 -8.41
CA HIS A 113 1.81 10.51 -9.00
C HIS A 113 1.52 9.08 -9.47
N ASP A 114 2.21 8.63 -10.52
CA ASP A 114 2.09 7.25 -10.99
C ASP A 114 2.76 6.25 -10.03
N THR A 115 3.78 6.69 -9.27
CA THR A 115 4.46 5.89 -8.24
C THR A 115 4.63 6.68 -6.94
N ILE A 116 4.67 5.96 -5.81
CA ILE A 116 4.94 6.57 -4.51
C ILE A 116 6.35 7.18 -4.44
N THR A 117 7.32 6.59 -5.12
CA THR A 117 8.69 7.11 -5.16
C THR A 117 8.74 8.52 -5.74
N THR A 118 8.00 8.79 -6.81
CA THR A 118 7.95 10.15 -7.40
C THR A 118 7.22 11.15 -6.50
N ALA A 119 6.25 10.69 -5.68
CA ALA A 119 5.63 11.53 -4.66
C ALA A 119 6.63 11.90 -3.55
N TYR A 120 7.44 10.94 -3.08
CA TYR A 120 8.51 11.23 -2.11
C TYR A 120 9.56 12.19 -2.66
N GLU A 121 10.00 12.01 -3.91
CA GLU A 121 10.93 12.95 -4.56
C GLU A 121 10.37 14.38 -4.62
N SER A 122 9.06 14.52 -4.90
CA SER A 122 8.39 15.82 -4.89
C SER A 122 8.39 16.45 -3.49
N LEU A 123 8.18 15.63 -2.45
CA LEU A 123 8.22 16.09 -1.06
C LEU A 123 9.65 16.45 -0.62
N GLU A 124 10.64 15.65 -0.96
CA GLU A 124 12.06 15.95 -0.68
C GLU A 124 12.52 17.26 -1.32
N GLN A 125 12.04 17.51 -2.55
CA GLN A 125 12.30 18.74 -3.30
C GLN A 125 11.41 19.92 -2.88
N LYS A 126 10.54 19.73 -1.88
CA LYS A 126 9.58 20.74 -1.40
C LYS A 126 8.67 21.30 -2.50
N LYS A 127 8.32 20.47 -3.47
CA LYS A 127 7.32 20.80 -4.51
C LYS A 127 5.90 20.61 -4.01
N VAL A 128 5.74 19.70 -3.04
CA VAL A 128 4.52 19.47 -2.27
C VAL A 128 4.81 19.62 -0.78
N ASP A 129 3.79 19.86 0.02
CA ASP A 129 3.91 20.09 1.46
C ASP A 129 3.83 18.80 2.25
N ALA A 130 3.12 17.80 1.73
CA ALA A 130 2.93 16.50 2.36
C ALA A 130 2.69 15.38 1.34
N VAL A 131 2.91 14.14 1.79
CA VAL A 131 2.48 12.91 1.12
C VAL A 131 1.55 12.14 2.06
N ILE A 132 0.46 11.59 1.54
CA ILE A 132 -0.35 10.60 2.26
C ILE A 132 -0.05 9.23 1.69
N GLN A 133 0.28 8.29 2.59
CA GLN A 133 0.53 6.89 2.28
C GLN A 133 0.12 5.98 3.45
N ASP A 134 0.06 4.69 3.19
CA ASP A 134 -0.17 3.68 4.21
C ASP A 134 1.03 3.58 5.18
N GLY A 135 0.75 3.44 6.47
CA GLY A 135 1.75 3.46 7.54
C GLY A 135 2.91 2.50 7.34
N PRO A 136 2.68 1.20 7.05
CA PRO A 136 3.75 0.22 6.83
C PRO A 136 4.71 0.60 5.70
N GLY A 137 4.18 1.14 4.59
CA GLY A 137 4.99 1.59 3.45
C GLY A 137 5.85 2.80 3.78
N ALA A 138 5.30 3.77 4.53
CA ALA A 138 6.03 4.95 4.98
C ALA A 138 7.17 4.57 5.96
N ASN A 139 6.88 3.71 6.93
CA ASN A 139 7.87 3.21 7.89
C ASN A 139 9.00 2.44 7.19
N PHE A 140 8.65 1.58 6.24
CA PHE A 140 9.64 0.87 5.42
C PHE A 140 10.55 1.86 4.67
N TYR A 141 9.99 2.89 4.03
CA TYR A 141 10.78 3.88 3.31
C TYR A 141 11.77 4.59 4.24
N ILE A 142 11.31 5.10 5.38
CA ILE A 142 12.17 5.79 6.36
C ILE A 142 13.27 4.86 6.88
N LYS A 143 12.93 3.60 7.19
CA LYS A 143 13.89 2.59 7.67
C LYS A 143 14.98 2.25 6.65
N THR A 144 14.62 2.17 5.37
CA THR A 144 15.52 1.75 4.29
C THR A 144 16.23 2.90 3.58
N THR A 145 15.83 4.13 3.86
CA THR A 145 16.39 5.36 3.26
C THR A 145 16.84 6.32 4.35
N PRO A 146 17.89 5.96 5.14
CA PRO A 146 18.30 6.74 6.31
C PRO A 146 18.80 8.16 5.98
N ASP A 147 19.18 8.40 4.73
CA ASP A 147 19.60 9.72 4.25
C ASP A 147 18.41 10.56 3.73
N SER A 148 17.17 10.03 3.77
CA SER A 148 15.98 10.79 3.43
C SER A 148 15.72 11.88 4.48
N ASN A 149 15.26 13.03 4.01
CA ASN A 149 14.86 14.14 4.86
C ASN A 149 13.33 14.14 5.11
N LEU A 150 12.69 12.99 4.98
CA LEU A 150 11.25 12.82 5.23
C LEU A 150 11.01 12.23 6.62
N GLU A 151 9.87 12.57 7.19
CA GLU A 151 9.37 12.00 8.44
C GLU A 151 7.86 11.83 8.42
N VAL A 152 7.37 10.92 9.26
CA VAL A 152 5.94 10.78 9.54
C VAL A 152 5.56 11.73 10.67
N VAL A 153 4.42 12.41 10.54
CA VAL A 153 3.87 13.30 11.58
C VAL A 153 2.47 12.89 11.95
N GLY A 154 2.14 13.09 13.22
CA GLY A 154 0.84 12.75 13.80
C GLY A 154 0.61 11.26 13.94
N ASP A 155 -0.62 10.93 14.32
CA ASP A 155 -1.05 9.56 14.48
C ASP A 155 -1.53 8.97 13.14
N GLU A 156 -1.46 7.65 13.04
CA GLU A 156 -2.08 6.91 11.93
C GLU A 156 -3.59 7.14 11.93
N PHE A 157 -4.15 7.44 10.78
CA PHE A 157 -5.58 7.71 10.59
C PHE A 157 -6.21 6.74 9.60
N ASN A 158 -7.52 6.77 9.46
CA ASN A 158 -8.28 5.93 8.53
C ASN A 158 -7.98 4.42 8.71
N GLN A 159 -7.73 4.01 9.96
CA GLN A 159 -7.40 2.61 10.31
C GLN A 159 -8.51 1.66 9.88
N GLY A 160 -8.14 0.46 9.45
CA GLY A 160 -9.05 -0.56 8.95
C GLY A 160 -9.70 -0.26 7.60
N GLN A 161 -9.37 0.89 6.97
CA GLN A 161 -9.86 1.24 5.64
C GLN A 161 -8.84 0.94 4.53
N ALA A 162 -7.61 0.58 4.91
CA ALA A 162 -6.53 0.21 4.01
C ALA A 162 -5.89 -1.15 4.37
N PRO A 163 -6.69 -2.21 4.71
CA PRO A 163 -6.13 -3.51 5.07
C PRO A 163 -5.51 -4.19 3.86
N TYR A 164 -4.35 -4.83 4.04
CA TYR A 164 -3.65 -5.51 2.97
C TYR A 164 -4.17 -6.93 2.78
N CYS A 165 -4.47 -7.26 1.53
CA CYS A 165 -4.89 -8.59 1.10
C CYS A 165 -4.10 -8.99 -0.16
N VAL A 166 -3.94 -10.27 -0.38
CA VAL A 166 -3.56 -10.77 -1.70
C VAL A 166 -4.80 -10.67 -2.59
N ALA A 167 -4.67 -9.98 -3.73
CA ALA A 167 -5.73 -9.93 -4.72
C ALA A 167 -5.57 -11.09 -5.71
N VAL A 168 -6.68 -11.69 -6.09
CA VAL A 168 -6.74 -12.86 -6.96
C VAL A 168 -7.77 -12.61 -8.06
N SER A 169 -7.43 -12.87 -9.31
CA SER A 169 -8.35 -12.75 -10.42
C SER A 169 -9.62 -13.56 -10.18
N LYS A 170 -10.77 -13.06 -10.67
CA LYS A 170 -12.06 -13.80 -10.61
C LYS A 170 -12.01 -15.14 -11.34
N GLU A 171 -11.15 -15.28 -12.34
CA GLU A 171 -11.02 -16.50 -13.13
C GLU A 171 -9.97 -17.47 -12.59
N CYS A 172 -9.19 -17.07 -11.60
CA CYS A 172 -8.22 -17.95 -10.95
C CYS A 172 -8.93 -19.06 -10.19
N LYS A 173 -8.61 -20.31 -10.53
CA LYS A 173 -9.23 -21.51 -9.97
C LYS A 173 -8.72 -21.86 -8.58
N TYR A 174 -7.65 -21.22 -8.13
CA TYR A 174 -6.91 -21.55 -6.91
C TYR A 174 -7.15 -20.54 -5.78
N TYR A 175 -8.21 -19.72 -5.90
CA TYR A 175 -8.53 -18.72 -4.88
C TYR A 175 -8.69 -19.31 -3.49
N ASP A 176 -9.42 -20.42 -3.36
CA ASP A 176 -9.70 -21.03 -2.06
C ASP A 176 -8.42 -21.58 -1.42
N GLU A 177 -7.54 -22.19 -2.20
CA GLU A 177 -6.24 -22.69 -1.75
C GLU A 177 -5.31 -21.55 -1.33
N ILE A 178 -5.24 -20.48 -2.13
CA ILE A 178 -4.45 -19.28 -1.82
C ILE A 178 -4.95 -18.65 -0.52
N ASN A 179 -6.27 -18.46 -0.38
CA ASN A 179 -6.83 -17.90 0.84
C ASN A 179 -6.64 -18.78 2.06
N ALA A 180 -6.74 -20.11 1.89
CA ALA A 180 -6.44 -21.06 2.97
C ALA A 180 -4.97 -20.98 3.41
N ALA A 181 -4.03 -20.84 2.48
CA ALA A 181 -2.61 -20.66 2.79
C ALA A 181 -2.35 -19.32 3.50
N VAL A 182 -2.95 -18.20 3.05
CA VAL A 182 -2.86 -16.91 3.75
C VAL A 182 -3.36 -17.03 5.19
N LYS A 183 -4.50 -17.73 5.44
CA LYS A 183 -5.00 -18.00 6.80
C LYS A 183 -4.00 -18.78 7.66
N VAL A 184 -3.27 -19.72 7.06
CA VAL A 184 -2.22 -20.46 7.77
C VAL A 184 -1.09 -19.52 8.19
N LEU A 185 -0.62 -18.65 7.29
CA LEU A 185 0.44 -17.68 7.57
C LEU A 185 0.03 -16.65 8.64
N ILE A 186 -1.23 -16.21 8.62
CA ILE A 186 -1.77 -15.35 9.68
C ILE A 186 -1.79 -16.10 11.01
N LYS A 187 -2.33 -17.32 11.03
CA LYS A 187 -2.55 -18.06 12.26
C LYS A 187 -1.25 -18.53 12.94
N ASN A 188 -0.22 -18.81 12.18
CA ASN A 188 1.07 -19.27 12.71
C ASN A 188 2.02 -18.11 13.08
N GLY A 189 1.62 -16.85 12.85
CA GLY A 189 2.37 -15.65 13.19
C GLY A 189 3.39 -15.21 12.12
N THR A 190 3.46 -15.88 10.96
CA THR A 190 4.39 -15.49 9.89
C THR A 190 4.16 -14.07 9.43
N THR A 191 2.89 -13.65 9.28
CA THR A 191 2.56 -12.28 8.86
C THR A 191 3.03 -11.22 9.86
N ASP A 192 2.99 -11.50 11.16
CA ASP A 192 3.49 -10.61 12.22
C ASP A 192 5.02 -10.55 12.19
N GLU A 193 5.69 -11.68 11.98
CA GLU A 193 7.16 -11.72 11.83
C GLU A 193 7.63 -10.94 10.60
N LEU A 194 6.91 -11.04 9.48
CA LEU A 194 7.20 -10.25 8.28
C LEU A 194 6.95 -8.76 8.51
N TYR A 195 5.91 -8.39 9.26
CA TYR A 195 5.66 -7.01 9.63
C TYR A 195 6.81 -6.44 10.47
N ALA A 196 7.20 -7.13 11.53
CA ALA A 196 8.31 -6.72 12.38
C ALA A 196 9.64 -6.61 11.60
N LYS A 197 9.87 -7.52 10.67
CA LYS A 197 11.08 -7.50 9.82
C LYS A 197 11.15 -6.27 8.92
N TRP A 198 10.05 -5.87 8.30
CA TRP A 198 10.05 -4.89 7.21
C TRP A 198 9.49 -3.52 7.60
N CYS A 199 8.55 -3.44 8.55
CA CYS A 199 7.77 -2.24 8.83
C CYS A 199 8.02 -1.64 10.23
N GLU A 200 8.73 -2.35 11.13
CA GLU A 200 9.24 -1.87 12.42
C GLU A 200 10.77 -1.72 12.37
#